data_1281686d966cfe1afc04a1629b77c362
#
_entry.id   1281686d966cfe1afc04a1629b77c362
#
_cell.length_a   1.000
_cell.length_b   1.000
_cell.length_c   1.000
_cell.angle_alpha   90.00
_cell.angle_beta   90.00
_cell.angle_gamma   90.00
#
_symmetry.space_group_name_H-M   'P 1'
#
loop_
_entity.id
_entity.type
_entity.pdbx_description
1 polymer ?
#
loop_
_entity_poly.entity_id
_entity_poly.type
_entity_poly.pdbx_seq_one_letter_code
_entity_poly.pdbx_strand_id
1 'polypeptide(L)'
;MPYTTTAKPLGSSVTYQVSPNIKRYALRDVGFIETKQGNFQLQRPLDPTPQMKTGLVLKVTISKDLKQLKMSIVGQNGMKAMDIFKDESERADMIRQKYQFYMNTLLQRECLQIVD
;
A
#
# COMPACT_ATOMS: atom_id res chain seq x y z
N MET A 1 5.01 12.31 -4.65
CA MET A 1 4.84 12.61 -3.21
C MET A 1 6.14 12.35 -2.48
N PRO A 2 6.48 13.19 -1.51
CA PRO A 2 7.71 12.95 -0.74
C PRO A 2 7.55 11.78 0.21
N TYR A 3 8.67 11.18 0.57
CA TYR A 3 8.70 10.18 1.63
C TYR A 3 8.45 10.85 2.98
N THR A 4 7.73 10.14 3.85
CA THR A 4 7.43 10.60 5.20
C THR A 4 7.65 9.47 6.19
N THR A 5 7.69 9.80 7.48
CA THR A 5 7.83 8.77 8.52
C THR A 5 6.52 8.02 8.75
N THR A 6 5.39 8.63 8.41
CA THR A 6 4.07 7.99 8.49
C THR A 6 3.33 8.24 7.19
N ALA A 7 2.43 7.33 6.83
CA ALA A 7 1.64 7.46 5.61
C ALA A 7 0.30 6.74 5.76
N LYS A 8 -0.67 7.18 4.97
CA LYS A 8 -1.95 6.50 4.84
C LYS A 8 -2.53 6.84 3.46
N PRO A 9 -3.34 5.93 2.89
CA PRO A 9 -4.07 6.27 1.66
C PRO A 9 -5.11 7.35 1.93
N LEU A 10 -5.51 8.06 0.89
CA LEU A 10 -6.55 9.08 0.98
C LEU A 10 -7.82 8.47 1.59
N GLY A 11 -8.37 9.13 2.61
CA GLY A 11 -9.61 8.71 3.26
C GLY A 11 -9.45 7.63 4.33
N SER A 12 -8.26 7.07 4.49
CA SER A 12 -8.03 6.05 5.51
C SER A 12 -8.03 6.65 6.91
N SER A 13 -8.63 5.95 7.86
CA SER A 13 -8.59 6.31 9.27
C SER A 13 -7.36 5.73 9.99
N VAL A 14 -6.62 4.84 9.32
CA VAL A 14 -5.47 4.16 9.90
C VAL A 14 -4.20 4.69 9.25
N THR A 15 -3.24 5.08 10.09
CA THR A 15 -1.94 5.57 9.65
C THR A 15 -0.88 4.50 9.91
N TYR A 16 0.05 4.37 8.98
CA TYR A 16 1.10 3.35 9.04
C TYR A 16 2.48 3.99 9.07
N GLN A 17 3.43 3.28 9.63
CA GLN A 17 4.84 3.65 9.57
C GLN A 17 5.67 2.38 9.30
N VAL A 18 6.92 2.56 8.89
CA VAL A 18 7.82 1.43 8.71
C VAL A 18 8.08 0.79 10.07
N SER A 19 7.98 -0.54 10.14
CA SER A 19 8.26 -1.26 11.38
C SER A 19 9.74 -1.14 11.74
N PRO A 20 10.08 -0.94 13.02
CA PRO A 20 11.50 -0.97 13.43
C PRO A 20 12.15 -2.33 13.24
N ASN A 21 11.34 -3.38 13.07
CA ASN A 21 11.84 -4.74 12.86
C ASN A 21 11.90 -5.14 11.39
N ILE A 22 11.71 -4.18 10.48
CA ILE A 22 11.66 -4.46 9.04
C ILE A 22 12.97 -5.09 8.56
N LYS A 23 12.84 -6.09 7.67
CA LYS A 23 13.98 -6.78 7.06
C LYS A 23 13.86 -6.70 5.53
N ARG A 24 14.99 -6.52 4.85
CA ARG A 24 14.99 -6.46 3.38
C ARG A 24 14.46 -7.75 2.76
N TYR A 25 14.82 -8.89 3.32
CA TYR A 25 14.35 -10.16 2.76
C TYR A 25 12.82 -10.28 2.90
N ALA A 26 12.23 -9.75 3.95
CA ALA A 26 10.79 -9.78 4.13
C ALA A 26 10.08 -8.94 3.06
N LEU A 27 10.66 -7.81 2.68
CA LEU A 27 10.11 -6.99 1.59
C LEU A 27 10.09 -7.78 0.29
N ARG A 28 11.15 -8.47 -0.04
CA ARG A 28 11.23 -9.28 -1.25
C ARG A 28 10.26 -10.45 -1.20
N ASP A 29 10.12 -11.10 -0.04
CA ASP A 29 9.18 -12.21 0.14
C ASP A 29 7.73 -11.78 -0.09
N VAL A 30 7.37 -10.56 0.30
CA VAL A 30 6.02 -10.03 0.09
C VAL A 30 5.79 -9.63 -1.36
N GLY A 31 6.84 -9.28 -2.10
CA GLY A 31 6.73 -8.92 -3.50
C GLY A 31 7.21 -7.52 -3.84
N PHE A 32 7.88 -6.84 -2.91
CA PHE A 32 8.51 -5.56 -3.23
C PHE A 32 9.64 -5.78 -4.23
N ILE A 33 9.76 -4.84 -5.15
CA ILE A 33 10.90 -4.81 -6.08
C ILE A 33 11.78 -3.62 -5.74
N GLU A 34 13.08 -3.78 -5.96
CA GLU A 34 14.03 -2.70 -5.73
C GLU A 34 14.06 -1.80 -6.97
N THR A 35 13.92 -0.50 -6.77
CA THR A 35 13.95 0.48 -7.84
C THR A 35 15.40 0.83 -8.19
N LYS A 36 15.60 1.59 -9.28
CA LYS A 36 16.93 2.01 -9.72
C LYS A 36 17.62 2.86 -8.66
N GLN A 37 16.86 3.60 -7.85
CA GLN A 37 17.41 4.42 -6.78
C GLN A 37 17.69 3.62 -5.51
N GLY A 38 17.37 2.32 -5.49
CA GLY A 38 17.57 1.46 -4.33
C GLY A 38 16.40 1.44 -3.36
N ASN A 39 15.30 2.09 -3.68
CA ASN A 39 14.09 2.05 -2.86
C ASN A 39 13.30 0.77 -3.16
N PHE A 40 12.35 0.43 -2.30
CA PHE A 40 11.51 -0.76 -2.47
C PHE A 40 10.09 -0.34 -2.81
N GLN A 41 9.49 -0.96 -3.81
CA GLN A 41 8.15 -0.62 -4.26
C GLN A 41 7.28 -1.85 -4.40
N LEU A 42 6.06 -1.78 -3.87
CA LEU A 42 5.03 -2.80 -4.02
C LEU A 42 3.86 -2.19 -4.77
N GLN A 43 3.36 -2.89 -5.78
CA GLN A 43 2.15 -2.52 -6.49
C GLN A 43 1.23 -3.73 -6.52
N ARG A 44 -0.01 -3.55 -6.07
CA ARG A 44 -0.99 -4.64 -6.05
C ARG A 44 -2.34 -4.14 -6.56
N PRO A 45 -2.95 -4.85 -7.50
CA PRO A 45 -4.28 -4.49 -8.00
C PRO A 45 -5.33 -4.71 -6.91
N LEU A 46 -6.31 -3.82 -6.86
CA LEU A 46 -7.41 -3.91 -5.91
C LEU A 46 -8.72 -4.35 -6.56
N ASP A 47 -8.72 -4.67 -7.86
CA ASP A 47 -9.91 -5.18 -8.52
C ASP A 47 -10.25 -6.56 -7.96
N PRO A 48 -11.48 -6.74 -7.43
CA PRO A 48 -11.85 -8.02 -6.79
C PRO A 48 -11.99 -9.17 -7.77
N THR A 49 -12.31 -8.88 -9.03
CA THR A 49 -12.39 -9.91 -10.08
C THR A 49 -11.82 -9.37 -11.38
N PRO A 50 -11.39 -10.26 -12.31
CA PRO A 50 -10.88 -9.81 -13.59
C PRO A 50 -11.90 -9.01 -14.42
N GLN A 51 -13.20 -9.22 -14.20
CA GLN A 51 -14.25 -8.51 -14.92
C GLN A 51 -14.46 -7.08 -14.42
N MET A 52 -14.03 -6.78 -13.20
CA MET A 52 -14.24 -5.49 -12.57
C MET A 52 -12.98 -4.63 -12.67
N LYS A 53 -12.57 -4.33 -13.87
CA LYS A 53 -11.30 -3.62 -14.11
C LYS A 53 -11.42 -2.14 -13.79
N THR A 54 -11.37 -1.81 -12.51
CA THR A 54 -11.37 -0.42 -12.06
C THR A 54 -10.03 0.27 -12.30
N GLY A 55 -8.97 -0.53 -12.46
CA GLY A 55 -7.62 -0.01 -12.58
C GLY A 55 -7.03 0.48 -11.25
N LEU A 56 -7.72 0.22 -10.13
CA LEU A 56 -7.22 0.65 -8.82
C LEU A 56 -6.02 -0.18 -8.40
N VAL A 57 -4.97 0.50 -7.98
CA VAL A 57 -3.70 -0.13 -7.58
C VAL A 57 -3.25 0.47 -6.27
N LEU A 58 -2.92 -0.40 -5.31
CA LEU A 58 -2.24 0.01 -4.08
C LEU A 58 -0.75 0.11 -4.37
N LYS A 59 -0.17 1.27 -4.08
CA LYS A 59 1.27 1.49 -4.18
C LYS A 59 1.85 1.77 -2.81
N VAL A 60 2.85 1.00 -2.42
CA VAL A 60 3.60 1.21 -1.18
C VAL A 60 5.07 1.29 -1.56
N THR A 61 5.72 2.38 -1.20
CA THR A 61 7.15 2.56 -1.47
C THR A 61 7.86 2.81 -0.15
N ILE A 62 8.96 2.11 0.07
CA ILE A 62 9.77 2.24 1.29
C ILE A 62 11.16 2.70 0.86
N SER A 63 11.69 3.72 1.54
CA SER A 63 12.99 4.27 1.24
C SER A 63 14.10 3.24 1.48
N LYS A 64 15.22 3.39 0.77
CA LYS A 64 16.32 2.41 0.86
C LYS A 64 16.91 2.29 2.27
N ASP A 65 16.79 3.34 3.09
CA ASP A 65 17.23 3.28 4.49
C ASP A 65 16.22 2.61 5.42
N LEU A 66 15.05 2.22 4.88
CA LEU A 66 13.98 1.54 5.59
C LEU A 66 13.39 2.37 6.74
N LYS A 67 13.44 3.69 6.62
CA LYS A 67 12.94 4.59 7.66
C LYS A 67 11.73 5.40 7.25
N GLN A 68 11.51 5.58 5.95
CA GLN A 68 10.41 6.39 5.43
C GLN A 68 9.63 5.61 4.39
N LEU A 69 8.41 6.04 4.16
CA LEU A 69 7.54 5.37 3.21
C LEU A 69 6.62 6.39 2.54
N LYS A 70 5.99 5.97 1.47
CA LYS A 70 4.84 6.67 0.90
C LYS A 70 3.85 5.63 0.43
N MET A 71 2.56 5.94 0.55
CA MET A 71 1.47 5.05 0.19
C MET A 71 0.43 5.82 -0.60
N SER A 72 -0.14 5.16 -1.59
CA SER A 72 -1.27 5.73 -2.32
C SER A 72 -2.08 4.62 -2.94
N ILE A 73 -3.36 4.92 -3.19
CA ILE A 73 -4.22 4.10 -4.01
C ILE A 73 -4.53 4.97 -5.24
N VAL A 74 -4.16 4.49 -6.40
CA VAL A 74 -4.26 5.28 -7.64
C VAL A 74 -5.14 4.58 -8.64
N GLY A 75 -5.70 5.37 -9.56
CA GLY A 75 -6.53 4.83 -10.63
C GLY A 75 -5.70 4.29 -11.79
N GLN A 76 -6.39 4.00 -12.89
CA GLN A 76 -5.82 3.33 -14.05
C GLN A 76 -4.60 4.05 -14.65
N ASN A 77 -4.58 5.38 -14.59
CA ASN A 77 -3.46 6.15 -15.13
C ASN A 77 -2.29 6.29 -14.16
N GLY A 78 -2.44 5.81 -12.93
CA GLY A 78 -1.39 5.85 -11.93
C GLY A 78 -1.05 7.22 -11.36
N MET A 79 -1.81 8.25 -11.72
CA MET A 79 -1.47 9.63 -11.36
C MET A 79 -2.37 10.25 -10.31
N LYS A 80 -3.62 9.81 -10.21
CA LYS A 80 -4.60 10.42 -9.31
C LYS A 80 -4.88 9.54 -8.12
N ALA A 81 -4.73 10.09 -6.92
CA ALA A 81 -5.07 9.38 -5.69
C ALA A 81 -6.58 9.17 -5.62
N MET A 82 -6.98 7.97 -5.22
CA MET A 82 -8.38 7.58 -5.12
C MET A 82 -8.73 7.24 -3.68
N ASP A 83 -9.94 7.65 -3.26
CA ASP A 83 -10.47 7.35 -1.93
C ASP A 83 -11.45 6.19 -2.05
N ILE A 84 -11.05 5.01 -1.54
CA ILE A 84 -11.89 3.82 -1.58
C ILE A 84 -12.75 3.69 -0.33
N PHE A 85 -12.64 4.61 0.63
CA PHE A 85 -13.29 4.48 1.94
C PHE A 85 -14.63 5.19 2.03
N LYS A 86 -14.92 6.10 1.11
CA LYS A 86 -16.17 6.85 1.15
C LYS A 86 -17.31 6.23 0.33
N ASP A 87 -17.01 5.31 -0.57
CA ASP A 87 -18.01 4.63 -1.38
C ASP A 87 -18.56 3.43 -0.59
N GLU A 88 -19.87 3.32 -0.48
CA GLU A 88 -20.53 2.27 0.31
C GLU A 88 -21.11 1.15 -0.56
N SER A 89 -20.78 1.12 -1.86
CA SER A 89 -21.26 0.05 -2.74
C SER A 89 -20.62 -1.29 -2.37
N GLU A 90 -21.28 -2.39 -2.76
CA GLU A 90 -20.76 -3.73 -2.58
C GLU A 90 -19.39 -3.91 -3.24
N ARG A 91 -19.23 -3.32 -4.43
CA ARG A 91 -17.96 -3.35 -5.16
C ARG A 91 -16.85 -2.67 -4.36
N ALA A 92 -17.15 -1.53 -3.74
CA ALA A 92 -16.17 -0.83 -2.91
C ALA A 92 -15.82 -1.65 -1.67
N ASP A 93 -16.77 -2.38 -1.08
CA ASP A 93 -16.50 -3.27 0.04
C ASP A 93 -15.48 -4.35 -0.35
N MET A 94 -15.63 -4.94 -1.53
CA MET A 94 -14.70 -5.97 -1.99
C MET A 94 -13.30 -5.39 -2.22
N ILE A 95 -13.22 -4.16 -2.73
CA ILE A 95 -11.95 -3.47 -2.92
C ILE A 95 -11.28 -3.21 -1.58
N ARG A 96 -12.05 -2.74 -0.58
CA ARG A 96 -11.52 -2.49 0.76
C ARG A 96 -11.03 -3.77 1.44
N GLN A 97 -11.75 -4.88 1.25
CA GLN A 97 -11.33 -6.17 1.80
C GLN A 97 -9.99 -6.61 1.20
N LYS A 98 -9.81 -6.42 -0.08
CA LYS A 98 -8.54 -6.76 -0.74
C LYS A 98 -7.41 -5.87 -0.26
N TYR A 99 -7.67 -4.57 -0.13
CA TYR A 99 -6.72 -3.63 0.45
C TYR A 99 -6.31 -4.07 1.86
N GLN A 100 -7.29 -4.40 2.71
CA GLN A 100 -7.02 -4.80 4.09
C GLN A 100 -6.21 -6.10 4.14
N PHE A 101 -6.47 -7.01 3.23
CA PHE A 101 -5.69 -8.25 3.13
C PHE A 101 -4.20 -7.95 2.89
N TYR A 102 -3.91 -7.08 1.94
CA TYR A 102 -2.51 -6.70 1.67
C TYR A 102 -1.88 -6.01 2.87
N MET A 103 -2.62 -5.10 3.53
CA MET A 103 -2.08 -4.40 4.69
C MET A 103 -1.82 -5.34 5.85
N ASN A 104 -2.73 -6.31 6.08
CA ASN A 104 -2.52 -7.31 7.12
C ASN A 104 -1.26 -8.14 6.86
N THR A 105 -1.00 -8.49 5.61
CA THR A 105 0.22 -9.20 5.24
C THR A 105 1.46 -8.39 5.60
N LEU A 106 1.46 -7.09 5.28
CA LEU A 106 2.58 -6.21 5.59
C LEU A 106 2.80 -6.09 7.11
N LEU A 107 1.71 -6.04 7.87
CA LEU A 107 1.79 -5.98 9.33
C LEU A 107 2.34 -7.30 9.91
N GLN A 108 1.86 -8.44 9.42
CA GLN A 108 2.30 -9.76 9.90
C GLN A 108 3.77 -10.02 9.59
N ARG A 109 4.24 -9.52 8.45
CA ARG A 109 5.65 -9.69 8.03
C ARG A 109 6.55 -8.62 8.63
N GLU A 110 6.02 -7.77 9.48
CA GLU A 110 6.76 -6.71 10.17
C GLU A 110 7.42 -5.72 9.20
N CYS A 111 6.79 -5.50 8.04
CA CYS A 111 7.22 -4.46 7.12
C CYS A 111 6.69 -3.09 7.56
N LEU A 112 5.47 -3.06 8.07
CA LEU A 112 4.80 -1.85 8.56
C LEU A 112 4.22 -2.10 9.94
N GLN A 113 3.90 -1.01 10.64
CA GLN A 113 3.12 -1.06 11.87
C GLN A 113 2.13 0.09 11.91
N ILE A 114 1.08 -0.08 12.70
CA ILE A 114 0.05 0.94 12.83
C ILE A 114 0.53 2.00 13.83
N VAL A 115 0.29 3.26 13.47
CA VAL A 115 0.60 4.41 14.33
C VAL A 115 -0.62 4.71 15.19
N ASP A 116 -0.43 4.73 16.49
CA ASP A 116 -1.50 5.10 17.42
C ASP A 116 -1.65 6.60 17.57
#